data_623d03489b00e861801dfa561387a885
#
_entry.id   623d03489b00e861801dfa561387a885
#
_cell.length_a   1.000
_cell.length_b   1.000
_cell.length_c   1.000
_cell.angle_alpha   90.00
_cell.angle_beta   90.00
_cell.angle_gamma   90.00
#
_symmetry.space_group_name_H-M   'P 1'
#
loop_
_entity.id
_entity.type
_entity.pdbx_description
1 polymer ?
#
loop_
_entity_poly.entity_id
_entity_poly.type
_entity_poly.pdbx_seq_one_letter_code
_entity_poly.pdbx_strand_id
1 'polypeptide(L)'
;MERAKIPRYEAFDAAHRISHVRYVIEESMRLARFYDVDEDMVYAIAAFHDTGLVAGRERHHIVSGQIVRADAELKRFFTPEQIAVMSEAVEDHRASSGHEPRSIYGRIVAEADRQIDVDVTLRRTVQYGLSHYPELHKEQQYERMLAHLAEKYAEGGYLKLYIPESANAEHLAQFRALIADAKRLREAFERIFAEETAR
;
A
#
# COMPACT_ATOMS: atom_id res chain seq x y z
N MET A 1 -14.06 12.92 -11.54
CA MET A 1 -13.26 11.68 -11.48
C MET A 1 -13.58 10.82 -10.26
N GLU A 2 -13.62 11.38 -9.06
CA GLU A 2 -13.89 10.68 -7.80
C GLU A 2 -15.19 9.84 -7.80
N ARG A 3 -16.31 10.42 -8.27
CA ARG A 3 -17.63 9.74 -8.27
C ARG A 3 -17.70 8.46 -9.12
N ALA A 4 -16.85 8.30 -10.14
CA ALA A 4 -16.92 7.18 -11.06
C ALA A 4 -16.01 6.01 -10.67
N LYS A 5 -14.93 6.25 -9.91
CA LYS A 5 -13.88 5.27 -9.65
C LYS A 5 -13.85 4.77 -8.19
N ILE A 6 -14.05 5.64 -7.20
CA ILE A 6 -14.03 5.25 -5.79
C ILE A 6 -15.07 4.15 -5.44
N PRO A 7 -16.31 4.16 -5.95
CA PRO A 7 -17.27 3.09 -5.67
C PRO A 7 -16.81 1.68 -6.02
N ARG A 8 -15.84 1.51 -6.92
CA ARG A 8 -15.30 0.19 -7.27
C ARG A 8 -14.53 -0.47 -6.11
N TYR A 9 -14.07 0.32 -5.14
CA TYR A 9 -13.31 -0.17 -3.99
C TYR A 9 -14.19 -0.71 -2.86
N GLU A 10 -15.50 -0.46 -2.86
CA GLU A 10 -16.41 -0.97 -1.82
C GLU A 10 -16.52 -2.49 -1.81
N ALA A 11 -16.28 -3.12 -2.97
CA ALA A 11 -16.33 -4.58 -3.12
C ALA A 11 -15.02 -5.29 -2.72
N PHE A 12 -13.96 -4.54 -2.36
CA PHE A 12 -12.67 -5.10 -2.02
C PHE A 12 -12.57 -5.44 -0.53
N ASP A 13 -11.51 -6.15 -0.16
CA ASP A 13 -11.23 -6.51 1.23
C ASP A 13 -11.01 -5.28 2.13
N ALA A 14 -10.96 -5.51 3.45
CA ALA A 14 -10.87 -4.43 4.44
C ALA A 14 -9.60 -3.54 4.27
N ALA A 15 -8.52 -4.09 3.66
CA ALA A 15 -7.27 -3.36 3.46
C ALA A 15 -7.33 -2.38 2.28
N HIS A 16 -8.26 -2.60 1.32
CA HIS A 16 -8.37 -1.85 0.07
C HIS A 16 -9.73 -1.14 -0.07
N ARG A 17 -10.33 -0.77 1.07
CA ARG A 17 -11.60 -0.04 1.09
C ARG A 17 -11.40 1.43 0.68
N ILE A 18 -12.51 2.13 0.42
CA ILE A 18 -12.58 3.56 0.09
C ILE A 18 -11.71 4.42 1.03
N SER A 19 -11.65 4.10 2.31
CA SER A 19 -10.82 4.84 3.29
C SER A 19 -9.33 4.78 2.96
N HIS A 20 -8.83 3.63 2.49
CA HIS A 20 -7.44 3.48 2.05
C HIS A 20 -7.17 4.33 0.80
N VAL A 21 -8.02 4.23 -0.22
CA VAL A 21 -7.84 5.01 -1.46
C VAL A 21 -7.87 6.51 -1.19
N ARG A 22 -8.79 6.97 -0.34
CA ARG A 22 -8.82 8.39 0.06
C ARG A 22 -7.55 8.82 0.76
N TYR A 23 -7.06 8.02 1.70
CA TYR A 23 -5.77 8.27 2.35
C TYR A 23 -4.63 8.35 1.33
N VAL A 24 -4.54 7.40 0.39
CA VAL A 24 -3.48 7.42 -0.65
C VAL A 24 -3.58 8.66 -1.53
N ILE A 25 -4.80 9.08 -1.90
CA ILE A 25 -5.02 10.32 -2.65
C ILE A 25 -4.54 11.53 -1.83
N GLU A 26 -5.02 11.68 -0.60
CA GLU A 26 -4.69 12.83 0.26
C GLU A 26 -3.19 12.92 0.52
N GLU A 27 -2.54 11.80 0.83
CA GLU A 27 -1.11 11.77 1.09
C GLU A 27 -0.29 11.99 -0.19
N SER A 28 -0.69 11.40 -1.33
CA SER A 28 -0.04 11.66 -2.62
C SER A 28 -0.11 13.14 -3.01
N MET A 29 -1.26 13.79 -2.82
CA MET A 29 -1.44 15.22 -3.08
C MET A 29 -0.63 16.08 -2.12
N ARG A 30 -0.50 15.67 -0.84
CA ARG A 30 0.37 16.34 0.13
C ARG A 30 1.84 16.28 -0.29
N LEU A 31 2.31 15.10 -0.70
CA LEU A 31 3.69 14.88 -1.14
C LEU A 31 3.99 15.56 -2.48
N ALA A 32 3.03 15.62 -3.39
CA ALA A 32 3.17 16.28 -4.69
C ALA A 32 3.63 17.75 -4.58
N ARG A 33 3.24 18.44 -3.51
CA ARG A 33 3.56 19.87 -3.28
C ARG A 33 5.06 20.16 -3.14
N PHE A 34 5.88 19.14 -2.90
CA PHE A 34 7.33 19.28 -2.78
C PHE A 34 8.05 19.10 -4.13
N TYR A 35 7.31 18.77 -5.21
CA TYR A 35 7.86 18.41 -6.51
C TYR A 35 7.17 19.16 -7.64
N ASP A 36 7.91 19.41 -8.72
CA ASP A 36 7.34 19.97 -9.96
C ASP A 36 6.65 18.85 -10.76
N VAL A 37 5.37 18.63 -10.45
CA VAL A 37 4.54 17.57 -11.02
C VAL A 37 3.15 18.09 -11.37
N ASP A 38 2.50 17.45 -12.32
CA ASP A 38 1.08 17.67 -12.63
C ASP A 38 0.23 17.00 -11.55
N GLU A 39 -0.41 17.81 -10.70
CA GLU A 39 -1.24 17.33 -9.58
C GLU A 39 -2.45 16.51 -10.05
N ASP A 40 -3.03 16.82 -11.22
CA ASP A 40 -4.14 16.03 -11.79
C ASP A 40 -3.67 14.62 -12.17
N MET A 41 -2.45 14.47 -12.68
CA MET A 41 -1.84 13.16 -12.91
C MET A 41 -1.62 12.40 -11.59
N VAL A 42 -1.07 13.06 -10.55
CA VAL A 42 -0.86 12.44 -9.23
C VAL A 42 -2.19 11.94 -8.66
N TYR A 43 -3.22 12.78 -8.69
CA TYR A 43 -4.57 12.42 -8.23
C TYR A 43 -5.11 11.19 -8.98
N ALA A 44 -5.02 11.20 -10.32
CA ALA A 44 -5.53 10.11 -11.14
C ALA A 44 -4.76 8.79 -10.86
N ILE A 45 -3.43 8.83 -10.75
CA ILE A 45 -2.60 7.66 -10.44
C ILE A 45 -3.02 7.08 -9.08
N ALA A 46 -3.12 7.93 -8.04
CA ALA A 46 -3.54 7.52 -6.71
C ALA A 46 -4.96 6.92 -6.70
N ALA A 47 -5.91 7.50 -7.48
CA ALA A 47 -7.26 6.99 -7.59
C ALA A 47 -7.38 5.65 -8.35
N PHE A 48 -6.40 5.32 -9.19
CA PHE A 48 -6.42 4.11 -10.02
C PHE A 48 -5.49 3.00 -9.52
N HIS A 49 -4.59 3.25 -8.55
CA HIS A 49 -3.49 2.35 -8.19
C HIS A 49 -3.93 0.90 -7.95
N ASP A 50 -5.05 0.70 -7.28
CA ASP A 50 -5.57 -0.61 -6.88
C ASP A 50 -6.80 -1.09 -7.68
N THR A 51 -7.22 -0.38 -8.74
CA THR A 51 -8.43 -0.76 -9.52
C THR A 51 -8.33 -2.15 -10.16
N GLY A 52 -7.12 -2.66 -10.36
CA GLY A 52 -6.85 -4.00 -10.90
C GLY A 52 -7.08 -5.15 -9.92
N LEU A 53 -7.40 -4.88 -8.63
CA LEU A 53 -7.77 -5.92 -7.65
C LEU A 53 -8.97 -6.76 -8.09
N VAL A 54 -9.76 -6.29 -9.04
CA VAL A 54 -10.82 -7.07 -9.72
C VAL A 54 -10.31 -8.36 -10.36
N ALA A 55 -9.00 -8.42 -10.71
CA ALA A 55 -8.34 -9.59 -11.28
C ALA A 55 -7.49 -10.37 -10.26
N GLY A 56 -7.63 -10.07 -8.96
CA GLY A 56 -6.86 -10.70 -7.88
C GLY A 56 -5.57 -9.97 -7.52
N ARG A 57 -5.03 -10.29 -6.33
CA ARG A 57 -3.90 -9.56 -5.72
C ARG A 57 -2.56 -9.73 -6.44
N GLU A 58 -2.32 -10.86 -7.06
CA GLU A 58 -0.99 -11.20 -7.61
C GLU A 58 -0.55 -10.22 -8.70
N ARG A 59 -1.47 -9.88 -9.61
CA ARG A 59 -1.20 -9.05 -10.79
C ARG A 59 -1.96 -7.73 -10.80
N HIS A 60 -2.58 -7.33 -9.67
CA HIS A 60 -3.44 -6.14 -9.61
C HIS A 60 -2.76 -4.87 -10.16
N HIS A 61 -1.49 -4.64 -9.82
CA HIS A 61 -0.73 -3.47 -10.28
C HIS A 61 -0.63 -3.40 -11.81
N ILE A 62 -0.34 -4.53 -12.48
CA ILE A 62 -0.30 -4.61 -13.95
C ILE A 62 -1.69 -4.35 -14.55
N VAL A 63 -2.72 -4.97 -13.97
CA VAL A 63 -4.10 -4.79 -14.44
C VAL A 63 -4.57 -3.36 -14.21
N SER A 64 -4.20 -2.72 -13.09
CA SER A 64 -4.46 -1.29 -12.85
C SER A 64 -3.85 -0.42 -13.93
N GLY A 65 -2.60 -0.67 -14.33
CA GLY A 65 -1.95 0.04 -15.44
C GLY A 65 -2.69 -0.17 -16.78
N GLN A 66 -3.13 -1.39 -17.07
CA GLN A 66 -3.95 -1.67 -18.26
C GLN A 66 -5.29 -0.92 -18.23
N ILE A 67 -5.94 -0.82 -17.07
CA ILE A 67 -7.18 -0.04 -16.89
C ILE A 67 -6.93 1.43 -17.19
N VAL A 68 -5.83 2.02 -16.69
CA VAL A 68 -5.46 3.41 -17.01
C VAL A 68 -5.29 3.61 -18.51
N ARG A 69 -4.54 2.74 -19.19
CA ARG A 69 -4.33 2.81 -20.65
C ARG A 69 -5.61 2.68 -21.46
N ALA A 70 -6.57 1.88 -20.98
CA ALA A 70 -7.84 1.64 -21.68
C ALA A 70 -8.90 2.71 -21.39
N ASP A 71 -8.75 3.51 -20.33
CA ASP A 71 -9.79 4.42 -19.85
C ASP A 71 -10.02 5.57 -20.83
N ALA A 72 -11.23 5.59 -21.42
CA ALA A 72 -11.61 6.60 -22.41
C ALA A 72 -11.83 7.99 -21.80
N GLU A 73 -12.16 8.07 -20.52
CA GLU A 73 -12.37 9.35 -19.83
C GLU A 73 -11.01 10.04 -19.56
N LEU A 74 -10.01 9.29 -19.09
CA LEU A 74 -8.67 9.82 -18.90
C LEU A 74 -8.09 10.37 -20.20
N LYS A 75 -8.30 9.69 -21.33
CA LYS A 75 -7.85 10.14 -22.67
C LYS A 75 -8.47 11.45 -23.17
N ARG A 76 -9.51 11.96 -22.50
CA ARG A 76 -10.08 13.29 -22.81
C ARG A 76 -9.33 14.42 -22.11
N PHE A 77 -8.55 14.12 -21.08
CA PHE A 77 -7.89 15.11 -20.24
C PHE A 77 -6.36 15.03 -20.33
N PHE A 78 -5.81 13.87 -20.68
CA PHE A 78 -4.39 13.61 -20.70
C PHE A 78 -3.91 13.16 -22.07
N THR A 79 -2.69 13.57 -22.44
CA THR A 79 -2.04 13.14 -23.69
C THR A 79 -1.66 11.66 -23.64
N PRO A 80 -1.40 11.01 -24.79
CA PRO A 80 -0.93 9.61 -24.82
C PRO A 80 0.34 9.39 -23.97
N GLU A 81 1.27 10.36 -23.96
CA GLU A 81 2.51 10.32 -23.19
C GLU A 81 2.23 10.40 -21.67
N GLN A 82 1.32 11.30 -21.26
CA GLN A 82 0.87 11.36 -19.86
C GLN A 82 0.19 10.07 -19.43
N ILE A 83 -0.70 9.50 -20.25
CA ILE A 83 -1.34 8.21 -19.96
C ILE A 83 -0.30 7.08 -19.82
N ALA A 84 0.77 7.08 -20.62
CA ALA A 84 1.84 6.09 -20.49
C ALA A 84 2.54 6.22 -19.13
N VAL A 85 2.95 7.45 -18.74
CA VAL A 85 3.57 7.72 -17.44
C VAL A 85 2.65 7.36 -16.29
N MET A 86 1.36 7.71 -16.35
CA MET A 86 0.36 7.38 -15.33
C MET A 86 0.19 5.87 -15.18
N SER A 87 0.10 5.13 -16.29
CA SER A 87 -0.01 3.68 -16.28
C SER A 87 1.22 3.03 -15.63
N GLU A 88 2.42 3.47 -16.00
CA GLU A 88 3.66 2.99 -15.41
C GLU A 88 3.75 3.30 -13.91
N ALA A 89 3.36 4.50 -13.50
CA ALA A 89 3.33 4.89 -12.09
C ALA A 89 2.34 4.05 -11.27
N VAL A 90 1.18 3.70 -11.85
CA VAL A 90 0.23 2.78 -11.24
C VAL A 90 0.81 1.37 -11.12
N GLU A 91 1.54 0.87 -12.12
CA GLU A 91 2.22 -0.43 -12.04
C GLU A 91 3.30 -0.45 -10.94
N ASP A 92 3.97 0.67 -10.72
CA ASP A 92 5.13 0.82 -9.83
C ASP A 92 4.78 0.90 -8.33
N HIS A 93 3.48 1.07 -7.95
CA HIS A 93 3.12 1.28 -6.54
C HIS A 93 3.43 0.07 -5.64
N ARG A 94 3.47 -1.14 -6.21
CA ARG A 94 3.62 -2.37 -5.44
C ARG A 94 4.97 -2.45 -4.74
N ALA A 95 4.98 -2.59 -3.40
CA ALA A 95 6.19 -2.64 -2.60
C ALA A 95 7.14 -3.80 -2.95
N SER A 96 6.61 -4.94 -3.40
CA SER A 96 7.37 -6.12 -3.80
C SER A 96 7.76 -6.12 -5.29
N SER A 97 7.67 -4.98 -5.99
CA SER A 97 8.22 -4.85 -7.35
C SER A 97 9.72 -5.05 -7.33
N GLY A 98 10.23 -5.79 -8.30
CA GLY A 98 11.66 -6.06 -8.43
C GLY A 98 12.50 -4.85 -8.92
N HIS A 99 11.88 -3.69 -9.14
CA HIS A 99 12.52 -2.47 -9.62
C HIS A 99 12.00 -1.23 -8.86
N GLU A 100 12.78 -0.15 -8.91
CA GLU A 100 12.33 1.14 -8.41
C GLU A 100 11.25 1.76 -9.33
N PRO A 101 10.37 2.62 -8.78
CA PRO A 101 9.42 3.36 -9.60
C PRO A 101 10.12 4.18 -10.69
N ARG A 102 9.60 4.06 -11.91
CA ARG A 102 10.18 4.64 -13.15
C ARG A 102 10.12 6.16 -13.21
N SER A 103 9.23 6.78 -12.42
CA SER A 103 9.01 8.22 -12.42
C SER A 103 8.81 8.76 -11.01
N ILE A 104 8.91 10.09 -10.86
CA ILE A 104 8.55 10.77 -9.61
C ILE A 104 7.08 10.54 -9.24
N TYR A 105 6.18 10.43 -10.21
CA TYR A 105 4.78 10.10 -9.99
C TYR A 105 4.60 8.73 -9.32
N GLY A 106 5.32 7.72 -9.83
CA GLY A 106 5.33 6.38 -9.24
C GLY A 106 5.92 6.38 -7.83
N ARG A 107 6.99 7.15 -7.57
CA ARG A 107 7.59 7.30 -6.23
C ARG A 107 6.63 7.92 -5.24
N ILE A 108 5.93 9.00 -5.60
CA ILE A 108 4.95 9.69 -4.75
C ILE A 108 3.82 8.74 -4.35
N VAL A 109 3.19 8.07 -5.33
CA VAL A 109 2.04 7.20 -5.04
C VAL A 109 2.47 5.92 -4.33
N ALA A 110 3.61 5.34 -4.72
CA ALA A 110 4.18 4.20 -4.00
C ALA A 110 4.51 4.55 -2.54
N GLU A 111 5.04 5.74 -2.26
CA GLU A 111 5.31 6.21 -0.89
C GLU A 111 4.02 6.40 -0.10
N ALA A 112 3.01 7.03 -0.67
CA ALA A 112 1.71 7.26 -0.04
C ALA A 112 0.99 5.93 0.28
N ASP A 113 1.08 4.93 -0.61
CA ASP A 113 0.49 3.61 -0.41
C ASP A 113 1.13 2.83 0.75
N ARG A 114 2.38 3.16 1.11
CA ARG A 114 3.11 2.51 2.20
C ARG A 114 2.67 2.94 3.60
N GLN A 115 1.46 3.30 3.83
CA GLN A 115 0.90 3.69 5.12
C GLN A 115 1.51 2.86 6.28
N ILE A 116 2.61 3.36 6.85
CA ILE A 116 3.35 2.69 7.93
C ILE A 116 2.86 3.26 9.25
N ASP A 117 1.96 2.54 9.91
CA ASP A 117 1.56 2.73 11.29
C ASP A 117 1.79 1.41 12.01
N VAL A 118 2.47 1.45 13.15
CA VAL A 118 2.92 0.23 13.86
C VAL A 118 1.74 -0.64 14.28
N ASP A 119 0.74 -0.06 14.95
CA ASP A 119 -0.40 -0.83 15.47
C ASP A 119 -1.31 -1.34 14.34
N VAL A 120 -1.59 -0.47 13.35
CA VAL A 120 -2.38 -0.84 12.17
C VAL A 120 -1.70 -1.93 11.36
N THR A 121 -0.38 -1.84 11.16
CA THR A 121 0.38 -2.82 10.39
C THR A 121 0.43 -4.18 11.08
N LEU A 122 0.69 -4.21 12.39
CA LEU A 122 0.64 -5.45 13.18
C LEU A 122 -0.75 -6.06 13.15
N ARG A 123 -1.78 -5.27 13.38
CA ARG A 123 -3.18 -5.71 13.37
C ARG A 123 -3.58 -6.32 12.03
N ARG A 124 -3.27 -5.66 10.92
CA ARG A 124 -3.49 -6.18 9.56
C ARG A 124 -2.75 -7.51 9.33
N THR A 125 -1.53 -7.63 9.85
CA THR A 125 -0.73 -8.86 9.71
C THR A 125 -1.34 -10.02 10.48
N VAL A 126 -1.89 -9.77 11.69
CA VAL A 126 -2.62 -10.77 12.49
C VAL A 126 -3.93 -11.14 11.81
N GLN A 127 -4.74 -10.16 11.40
CA GLN A 127 -6.02 -10.38 10.70
C GLN A 127 -5.83 -11.19 9.42
N TYR A 128 -4.79 -10.89 8.65
CA TYR A 128 -4.44 -11.67 7.47
C TYR A 128 -4.13 -13.12 7.82
N GLY A 129 -3.35 -13.36 8.88
CA GLY A 129 -3.06 -14.71 9.35
C GLY A 129 -4.31 -15.49 9.76
N LEU A 130 -5.17 -14.88 10.57
CA LEU A 130 -6.41 -15.51 11.02
C LEU A 130 -7.36 -15.84 9.87
N SER A 131 -7.41 -15.00 8.82
CA SER A 131 -8.33 -15.20 7.70
C SER A 131 -7.81 -16.16 6.62
N HIS A 132 -6.49 -16.21 6.39
CA HIS A 132 -5.90 -17.01 5.30
C HIS A 132 -5.28 -18.32 5.77
N TYR A 133 -4.99 -18.43 7.07
CA TYR A 133 -4.39 -19.61 7.71
C TYR A 133 -5.13 -19.95 9.01
N PRO A 134 -6.46 -20.19 8.95
CA PRO A 134 -7.28 -20.41 10.15
C PRO A 134 -6.90 -21.69 10.90
N GLU A 135 -6.19 -22.63 10.25
CA GLU A 135 -5.69 -23.86 10.83
C GLU A 135 -4.48 -23.66 11.75
N LEU A 136 -3.78 -22.52 11.65
CA LEU A 136 -2.61 -22.26 12.47
C LEU A 136 -3.00 -21.86 13.90
N HIS A 137 -2.39 -22.50 14.89
CA HIS A 137 -2.55 -22.08 16.28
C HIS A 137 -1.72 -20.81 16.59
N LYS A 138 -1.96 -20.21 17.78
CA LYS A 138 -1.39 -18.90 18.15
C LYS A 138 0.13 -18.79 17.94
N GLU A 139 0.91 -19.81 18.32
CA GLU A 139 2.37 -19.77 18.16
C GLU A 139 2.79 -19.76 16.68
N GLN A 140 2.16 -20.57 15.86
CA GLN A 140 2.42 -20.60 14.42
C GLN A 140 2.00 -19.29 13.74
N GLN A 141 0.91 -18.65 14.18
CA GLN A 141 0.53 -17.32 13.73
C GLN A 141 1.58 -16.27 14.10
N TYR A 142 2.17 -16.37 15.30
CA TYR A 142 3.27 -15.51 15.73
C TYR A 142 4.52 -15.70 14.86
N GLU A 143 4.95 -16.95 14.66
CA GLU A 143 6.11 -17.28 13.80
C GLU A 143 5.92 -16.77 12.36
N ARG A 144 4.72 -16.98 11.80
CA ARG A 144 4.35 -16.43 10.47
C ARG A 144 4.45 -14.91 10.45
N MET A 145 3.94 -14.23 11.48
CA MET A 145 4.06 -12.78 11.59
C MET A 145 5.52 -12.35 11.65
N LEU A 146 6.36 -12.98 12.48
CA LEU A 146 7.79 -12.67 12.56
C LEU A 146 8.49 -12.79 11.21
N ALA A 147 8.24 -13.89 10.49
CA ALA A 147 8.81 -14.10 9.16
C ALA A 147 8.41 -12.99 8.19
N HIS A 148 7.12 -12.63 8.17
CA HIS A 148 6.62 -11.54 7.33
C HIS A 148 7.24 -10.17 7.69
N LEU A 149 7.34 -9.86 8.99
CA LEU A 149 7.93 -8.60 9.44
C LEU A 149 9.42 -8.52 9.09
N ALA A 150 10.15 -9.63 9.25
CA ALA A 150 11.57 -9.71 8.89
C ALA A 150 11.77 -9.50 7.38
N GLU A 151 10.99 -10.19 6.55
CA GLU A 151 11.09 -10.12 5.09
C GLU A 151 10.78 -8.71 4.54
N LYS A 152 9.79 -8.05 5.11
CA LYS A 152 9.28 -6.79 4.57
C LYS A 152 9.86 -5.55 5.24
N TYR A 153 9.86 -5.49 6.57
CA TYR A 153 10.09 -4.25 7.33
C TYR A 153 11.43 -4.16 8.05
N ALA A 154 12.07 -5.29 8.39
CA ALA A 154 13.37 -5.28 9.08
C ALA A 154 14.47 -4.61 8.25
N GLU A 155 15.64 -4.38 8.85
CA GLU A 155 16.81 -3.94 8.09
C GLU A 155 17.13 -4.94 6.98
N GLY A 156 17.29 -4.44 5.75
CA GLY A 156 17.47 -5.28 4.56
C GLY A 156 16.17 -5.86 3.98
N GLY A 157 15.01 -5.62 4.58
CA GLY A 157 13.70 -6.01 4.03
C GLY A 157 13.41 -5.33 2.69
N TYR A 158 12.45 -5.90 1.94
CA TYR A 158 12.16 -5.42 0.58
C TYR A 158 11.44 -4.07 0.52
N LEU A 159 10.88 -3.56 1.64
CA LEU A 159 10.21 -2.27 1.66
C LEU A 159 11.21 -1.14 1.42
N LYS A 160 10.96 -0.37 0.36
CA LYS A 160 11.74 0.83 0.01
C LYS A 160 10.88 2.08 0.18
N LEU A 161 11.50 3.15 0.67
CA LEU A 161 10.93 4.49 0.77
C LEU A 161 11.61 5.37 -0.27
N TYR A 162 10.84 6.31 -0.87
CA TYR A 162 11.31 7.08 -2.01
C TYR A 162 11.18 8.59 -1.81
N ILE A 163 10.37 9.05 -0.85
CA ILE A 163 10.04 10.45 -0.65
C ILE A 163 10.45 10.88 0.76
N PRO A 164 11.52 11.68 0.90
CA PRO A 164 12.03 12.11 2.21
C PRO A 164 11.05 12.93 3.05
N GLU A 165 10.13 13.64 2.39
CA GLU A 165 9.12 14.49 3.01
C GLU A 165 7.93 13.71 3.59
N SER A 166 7.91 12.39 3.43
CA SER A 166 6.93 11.52 4.08
C SER A 166 7.30 11.23 5.52
N ALA A 167 6.30 10.94 6.36
CA ALA A 167 6.53 10.48 7.73
C ALA A 167 6.95 9.00 7.80
N ASN A 168 6.95 8.29 6.67
CA ASN A 168 7.18 6.85 6.64
C ASN A 168 8.57 6.44 7.15
N ALA A 169 9.60 7.29 6.95
CA ALA A 169 10.95 6.99 7.43
C ALA A 169 11.00 6.92 8.97
N GLU A 170 10.36 7.87 9.65
CA GLU A 170 10.25 7.88 11.11
C GLU A 170 9.41 6.69 11.60
N HIS A 171 8.25 6.46 11.01
CA HIS A 171 7.37 5.35 11.35
C HIS A 171 8.04 4.00 11.13
N LEU A 172 8.81 3.84 10.05
CA LEU A 172 9.57 2.63 9.78
C LEU A 172 10.68 2.41 10.82
N ALA A 173 11.37 3.48 11.25
CA ALA A 173 12.37 3.39 12.30
C ALA A 173 11.75 2.94 13.63
N GLN A 174 10.60 3.51 14.02
CA GLN A 174 9.83 3.10 15.20
C GLN A 174 9.41 1.62 15.10
N PHE A 175 8.96 1.20 13.92
CA PHE A 175 8.55 -0.20 13.70
C PHE A 175 9.73 -1.16 13.77
N ARG A 176 10.87 -0.82 13.19
CA ARG A 176 12.12 -1.60 13.30
C ARG A 176 12.59 -1.73 14.75
N ALA A 177 12.49 -0.66 15.54
CA ALA A 177 12.81 -0.71 16.96
C ALA A 177 11.88 -1.69 17.72
N LEU A 178 10.59 -1.75 17.37
CA LEU A 178 9.68 -2.73 17.94
C LEU A 178 10.01 -4.16 17.49
N ILE A 179 10.31 -4.36 16.20
CA ILE A 179 10.70 -5.69 15.66
C ILE A 179 11.97 -6.22 16.35
N ALA A 180 12.91 -5.36 16.68
CA ALA A 180 14.14 -5.72 17.38
C ALA A 180 13.93 -6.05 18.87
N ASP A 181 12.84 -5.59 19.50
CA ASP A 181 12.48 -5.88 20.88
C ASP A 181 11.50 -7.07 20.95
N ALA A 182 12.05 -8.28 21.03
CA ALA A 182 11.26 -9.51 21.02
C ALA A 182 10.18 -9.56 22.12
N LYS A 183 10.43 -8.97 23.30
CA LYS A 183 9.46 -8.95 24.40
C LYS A 183 8.28 -8.04 24.08
N ARG A 184 8.56 -6.80 23.69
CA ARG A 184 7.51 -5.82 23.33
C ARG A 184 6.71 -6.27 22.09
N LEU A 185 7.37 -6.85 21.09
CA LEU A 185 6.71 -7.38 19.92
C LEU A 185 5.77 -8.55 20.29
N ARG A 186 6.20 -9.43 21.18
CA ARG A 186 5.37 -10.53 21.68
C ARG A 186 4.14 -10.01 22.43
N GLU A 187 4.32 -9.06 23.33
CA GLU A 187 3.24 -8.43 24.08
C GLU A 187 2.22 -7.75 23.14
N ALA A 188 2.69 -7.04 22.12
CA ALA A 188 1.84 -6.41 21.12
C ALA A 188 1.05 -7.44 20.30
N PHE A 189 1.69 -8.53 19.88
CA PHE A 189 1.03 -9.62 19.18
C PHE A 189 -0.07 -10.24 20.04
N GLU A 190 0.22 -10.61 21.31
CA GLU A 190 -0.74 -11.28 22.19
C GLU A 190 -1.97 -10.40 22.44
N ARG A 191 -1.77 -9.11 22.67
CA ARG A 191 -2.87 -8.15 22.80
C ARG A 191 -3.75 -8.13 21.55
N ILE A 192 -3.15 -7.93 20.38
CA ILE A 192 -3.88 -7.84 19.11
C ILE A 192 -4.56 -9.16 18.77
N PHE A 193 -3.87 -10.29 18.96
CA PHE A 193 -4.42 -11.62 18.70
C PHE A 193 -5.65 -11.89 19.55
N ALA A 194 -5.61 -11.55 20.86
CA ALA A 194 -6.75 -11.70 21.75
C ALA A 194 -7.93 -10.81 21.33
N GLU A 195 -7.67 -9.55 20.94
CA GLU A 195 -8.71 -8.63 20.46
C GLU A 195 -9.38 -9.12 19.17
N GLU A 196 -8.61 -9.67 18.22
CA GLU A 196 -9.14 -10.14 16.94
C GLU A 196 -9.84 -11.50 17.02
N THR A 197 -9.47 -12.35 17.99
CA THR A 197 -10.13 -13.66 18.21
C THR A 197 -11.35 -13.58 19.13
N ALA A 198 -11.54 -12.47 19.85
CA ALA A 198 -12.72 -12.25 20.70
C ALA A 198 -13.92 -11.65 19.92
N ARG A 199 -13.75 -11.31 18.64
CA ARG A 199 -14.79 -10.75 17.75
C ARG A 199 -15.55 -11.85 17.04
#